data_919d18d0a405edc4700af7cdc43f204c
#
_entry.id   919d18d0a405edc4700af7cdc43f204c
#
_cell.length_a   1.000
_cell.length_b   1.000
_cell.length_c   1.000
_cell.angle_alpha   90.00
_cell.angle_beta   90.00
_cell.angle_gamma   90.00
#
_symmetry.space_group_name_H-M   'P 1'
#
loop_
_entity.id
_entity.type
_entity.pdbx_description
1 polymer ?
#
loop_
_entity_poly.entity_id
_entity_poly.type
_entity_poly.pdbx_seq_one_letter_code
_entity_poly.pdbx_strand_id
1 'polypeptide(L)'
;FLFSFSQSYLTHGYKELTIKPDKNGDFKTYKNALHIWPRGDFMIIALPNLNGSFTVTLFLSYESGTYNFNNLTTHEIVTEFFEKEFPDALELMPNLAIEFFENPTAPLGTVKCFPWNYKGHSLLLGDSAHAIVPFYGQGMNASFEDIVEFDTFLDKHEGDWESTFKDFQ
;
A
#
# COMPACT_ATOMS: atom_id res chain seq x y z
N PHE A 1 -17.67 28.60 -3.10
CA PHE A 1 -16.79 27.47 -3.39
C PHE A 1 -17.40 26.22 -2.76
N LEU A 2 -17.73 25.23 -3.58
CA LEU A 2 -18.23 23.92 -3.12
C LEU A 2 -17.08 22.93 -3.22
N PHE A 3 -16.63 22.40 -2.07
CA PHE A 3 -15.61 21.36 -1.99
C PHE A 3 -16.27 20.06 -1.56
N SER A 4 -16.13 19.03 -2.39
CA SER A 4 -16.58 17.69 -2.09
C SER A 4 -15.39 16.90 -1.53
N PHE A 5 -15.58 16.24 -0.39
CA PHE A 5 -14.59 15.41 0.24
C PHE A 5 -15.23 14.12 0.75
N SER A 6 -14.60 12.99 0.50
CA SER A 6 -14.96 11.74 1.12
C SER A 6 -13.70 10.95 1.53
N GLN A 7 -13.80 10.32 2.68
CA GLN A 7 -12.80 9.39 3.18
C GLN A 7 -13.52 8.12 3.62
N SER A 8 -13.07 6.99 3.13
CA SER A 8 -13.63 5.69 3.47
C SER A 8 -12.52 4.69 3.81
N TYR A 9 -12.84 3.75 4.69
CA TYR A 9 -11.93 2.68 5.10
C TYR A 9 -12.56 1.34 4.77
N LEU A 10 -11.73 0.39 4.37
CA LEU A 10 -12.16 -0.99 4.24
C LEU A 10 -12.26 -1.64 5.64
N THR A 11 -12.98 -2.75 5.72
CA THR A 11 -13.05 -3.61 6.91
C THR A 11 -11.75 -4.41 7.13
N HIS A 12 -10.80 -4.24 6.24
CA HIS A 12 -9.49 -4.86 6.24
C HIS A 12 -8.41 -3.82 6.59
N GLY A 13 -7.36 -4.29 7.23
CA GLY A 13 -6.11 -3.57 7.41
C GLY A 13 -4.97 -4.24 6.65
N TYR A 14 -3.80 -3.66 6.78
CA TYR A 14 -2.58 -4.29 6.31
C TYR A 14 -1.48 -4.26 7.36
N LYS A 15 -0.56 -5.20 7.25
CA LYS A 15 0.63 -5.29 8.09
C LYS A 15 1.83 -5.64 7.23
N GLU A 16 2.91 -4.90 7.41
CA GLU A 16 4.18 -5.17 6.73
C GLU A 16 5.01 -6.18 7.50
N LEU A 17 5.63 -7.10 6.75
CA LEU A 17 6.53 -8.14 7.20
C LEU A 17 7.72 -8.18 6.23
N THR A 18 8.74 -9.00 6.52
CA THR A 18 9.96 -9.01 5.72
C THR A 18 10.42 -10.43 5.41
N ILE A 19 10.69 -10.71 4.12
CA ILE A 19 11.56 -11.80 3.72
C ILE A 19 12.99 -11.22 3.69
N LYS A 20 13.82 -11.59 4.67
CA LYS A 20 15.23 -11.16 4.72
C LYS A 20 16.05 -11.85 3.63
N PRO A 21 17.11 -11.23 3.11
CA PRO A 21 18.03 -11.88 2.19
C PRO A 21 18.61 -13.15 2.81
N ASP A 22 19.19 -14.00 1.98
CA ASP A 22 19.95 -15.15 2.46
C ASP A 22 21.27 -14.71 3.13
N LYS A 23 22.06 -15.69 3.58
CA LYS A 23 23.36 -15.45 4.25
C LYS A 23 24.42 -14.77 3.37
N ASN A 24 24.23 -14.78 2.05
CA ASN A 24 25.14 -14.16 1.08
C ASN A 24 24.62 -12.76 0.65
N GLY A 25 23.46 -12.34 1.11
CA GLY A 25 22.79 -11.10 0.70
C GLY A 25 21.92 -11.27 -0.55
N ASP A 26 21.69 -12.51 -1.01
CA ASP A 26 20.91 -12.81 -2.21
C ASP A 26 19.40 -12.98 -1.90
N PHE A 27 18.59 -12.83 -2.93
CA PHE A 27 17.15 -13.04 -2.84
C PHE A 27 16.81 -14.51 -2.57
N LYS A 28 15.92 -14.77 -1.61
CA LYS A 28 15.44 -16.12 -1.29
C LYS A 28 14.41 -16.68 -2.27
N THR A 29 13.83 -15.83 -3.10
CA THR A 29 12.86 -16.21 -4.14
C THR A 29 13.06 -15.35 -5.38
N TYR A 30 12.24 -15.54 -6.43
CA TYR A 30 12.42 -14.90 -7.73
C TYR A 30 12.27 -13.38 -7.64
N LYS A 31 13.35 -12.65 -7.88
CA LYS A 31 13.46 -11.20 -7.67
C LYS A 31 12.74 -10.33 -8.70
N ASN A 32 12.39 -10.87 -9.86
CA ASN A 32 11.80 -10.07 -10.95
C ASN A 32 10.27 -10.31 -11.05
N ALA A 33 9.60 -10.47 -9.90
CA ALA A 33 8.17 -10.68 -9.85
C ALA A 33 7.55 -10.03 -8.60
N LEU A 34 6.29 -9.65 -8.72
CA LEU A 34 5.38 -9.49 -7.60
C LEU A 34 4.87 -10.89 -7.22
N HIS A 35 5.14 -11.32 -6.01
CA HIS A 35 4.61 -12.57 -5.47
C HIS A 35 3.25 -12.30 -4.82
N ILE A 36 2.27 -13.16 -5.08
CA ILE A 36 0.92 -13.02 -4.52
C ILE A 36 0.43 -14.39 -4.04
N TRP A 37 -0.01 -14.48 -2.78
CA TRP A 37 -0.67 -15.66 -2.20
C TRP A 37 -2.11 -15.29 -1.84
N PRO A 38 -3.08 -15.46 -2.76
CA PRO A 38 -4.48 -15.14 -2.49
C PRO A 38 -5.17 -16.26 -1.68
N ARG A 39 -6.07 -15.88 -0.76
CA ARG A 39 -6.84 -16.80 0.11
C ARG A 39 -8.28 -16.32 0.28
N GLY A 40 -8.96 -16.07 -0.82
CA GLY A 40 -10.34 -15.58 -0.80
C GLY A 40 -10.43 -14.12 -0.39
N ASP A 41 -10.72 -13.84 0.86
CA ASP A 41 -10.89 -12.49 1.41
C ASP A 41 -9.64 -11.89 2.07
N PHE A 42 -8.55 -12.63 2.10
CA PHE A 42 -7.25 -12.13 2.56
C PHE A 42 -6.11 -12.61 1.65
N MET A 43 -4.96 -11.96 1.72
CA MET A 43 -3.80 -12.33 0.92
C MET A 43 -2.51 -11.76 1.51
N ILE A 44 -1.39 -12.33 1.09
CA ILE A 44 -0.10 -11.67 1.19
C ILE A 44 0.45 -11.38 -0.21
N ILE A 45 1.19 -10.28 -0.31
CA ILE A 45 2.00 -9.95 -1.48
C ILE A 45 3.44 -9.74 -1.03
N ALA A 46 4.41 -9.94 -1.93
CA ALA A 46 5.81 -9.62 -1.66
C ALA A 46 6.46 -8.96 -2.87
N LEU A 47 7.12 -7.83 -2.61
CA LEU A 47 7.84 -7.02 -3.59
C LEU A 47 9.33 -6.99 -3.25
N PRO A 48 10.23 -7.16 -4.25
CA PRO A 48 11.67 -7.14 -4.02
C PRO A 48 12.20 -5.74 -3.72
N ASN A 49 13.17 -5.67 -2.81
CA ASN A 49 13.93 -4.47 -2.49
C ASN A 49 15.34 -4.55 -3.07
N LEU A 50 16.01 -3.42 -3.20
CA LEU A 50 17.38 -3.35 -3.78
C LEU A 50 18.45 -4.08 -2.96
N ASN A 51 18.19 -4.36 -1.69
CA ASN A 51 19.12 -5.00 -0.75
C ASN A 51 18.96 -6.54 -0.63
N GLY A 52 18.23 -7.16 -1.57
CA GLY A 52 18.02 -8.61 -1.56
C GLY A 52 16.86 -9.11 -0.67
N SER A 53 16.19 -8.21 0.05
CA SER A 53 14.99 -8.53 0.82
C SER A 53 13.71 -8.38 -0.01
N PHE A 54 12.57 -8.79 0.56
CA PHE A 54 11.24 -8.43 0.07
C PHE A 54 10.45 -7.75 1.17
N THR A 55 9.72 -6.69 0.83
CA THR A 55 8.63 -6.19 1.65
C THR A 55 7.42 -7.07 1.40
N VAL A 56 6.90 -7.66 2.46
CA VAL A 56 5.71 -8.51 2.44
C VAL A 56 4.56 -7.74 3.07
N THR A 57 3.41 -7.71 2.42
CA THR A 57 2.21 -7.05 2.96
C THR A 57 1.11 -8.08 3.14
N LEU A 58 0.68 -8.28 4.38
CA LEU A 58 -0.52 -9.05 4.72
C LEU A 58 -1.73 -8.13 4.72
N PHE A 59 -2.72 -8.44 3.90
CA PHE A 59 -4.06 -7.84 3.92
C PHE A 59 -5.02 -8.80 4.59
N LEU A 60 -5.66 -8.37 5.69
CA LEU A 60 -6.52 -9.22 6.50
C LEU A 60 -7.64 -8.37 7.13
N SER A 61 -8.81 -8.98 7.33
CA SER A 61 -9.92 -8.34 8.04
C SER A 61 -9.54 -8.02 9.49
N TYR A 62 -10.12 -6.96 10.04
CA TYR A 62 -10.00 -6.67 11.47
C TYR A 62 -10.78 -7.66 12.34
N GLU A 63 -11.99 -8.07 11.91
CA GLU A 63 -12.95 -8.79 12.75
C GLU A 63 -13.58 -10.01 12.07
N SER A 64 -13.59 -10.06 10.73
CA SER A 64 -14.30 -11.10 9.97
C SER A 64 -13.41 -12.29 9.66
N GLY A 65 -14.05 -13.46 9.45
CA GLY A 65 -13.36 -14.69 9.07
C GLY A 65 -12.79 -15.47 10.26
N THR A 66 -12.28 -16.67 9.96
CA THR A 66 -11.65 -17.54 10.97
C THR A 66 -10.38 -16.91 11.54
N TYR A 67 -9.58 -16.27 10.68
CA TYR A 67 -8.40 -15.50 11.05
C TYR A 67 -8.64 -14.03 10.76
N ASN A 68 -8.33 -13.17 11.71
CA ASN A 68 -8.46 -11.73 11.62
C ASN A 68 -7.50 -11.05 12.61
N PHE A 69 -7.23 -9.76 12.43
CA PHE A 69 -6.27 -9.06 13.30
C PHE A 69 -6.64 -9.08 14.79
N ASN A 70 -7.93 -9.13 15.13
CA ASN A 70 -8.37 -9.15 16.53
C ASN A 70 -8.16 -10.49 17.22
N ASN A 71 -8.07 -11.61 16.47
CA ASN A 71 -7.84 -12.92 17.07
C ASN A 71 -6.41 -13.47 16.91
N LEU A 72 -5.57 -12.85 16.07
CA LEU A 72 -4.14 -13.15 15.97
C LEU A 72 -3.36 -12.48 17.12
N THR A 73 -3.54 -12.97 18.35
CA THR A 73 -3.12 -12.29 19.58
C THR A 73 -1.86 -12.84 20.24
N THR A 74 -1.36 -13.99 19.79
CA THR A 74 -0.11 -14.59 20.31
C THR A 74 0.79 -15.06 19.16
N HIS A 75 2.08 -15.26 19.47
CA HIS A 75 3.06 -15.77 18.49
C HIS A 75 2.67 -17.14 17.95
N GLU A 76 2.12 -18.00 18.81
CA GLU A 76 1.68 -19.36 18.46
C GLU A 76 0.52 -19.30 17.46
N ILE A 77 -0.50 -18.47 17.71
CA ILE A 77 -1.67 -18.33 16.83
C ILE A 77 -1.26 -17.74 15.47
N VAL A 78 -0.36 -16.76 15.47
CA VAL A 78 0.18 -16.18 14.23
C VAL A 78 0.96 -17.24 13.44
N THR A 79 1.80 -18.03 14.10
CA THR A 79 2.56 -19.10 13.46
C THR A 79 1.62 -20.16 12.88
N GLU A 80 0.64 -20.63 13.63
CA GLU A 80 -0.38 -21.59 13.17
C GLU A 80 -1.16 -21.07 11.95
N PHE A 81 -1.55 -19.79 11.97
CA PHE A 81 -2.19 -19.14 10.83
C PHE A 81 -1.34 -19.22 9.57
N PHE A 82 -0.05 -18.87 9.66
CA PHE A 82 0.84 -18.91 8.50
C PHE A 82 1.21 -20.34 8.10
N GLU A 83 1.38 -21.28 9.03
CA GLU A 83 1.60 -22.70 8.72
C GLU A 83 0.44 -23.29 7.92
N LYS A 84 -0.78 -22.89 8.24
CA LYS A 84 -1.96 -23.41 7.57
C LYS A 84 -2.24 -22.73 6.22
N GLU A 85 -2.16 -21.40 6.19
CA GLU A 85 -2.60 -20.64 5.03
C GLU A 85 -1.44 -20.29 4.06
N PHE A 86 -0.22 -20.14 4.57
CA PHE A 86 0.94 -19.68 3.80
C PHE A 86 2.23 -20.47 4.11
N PRO A 87 2.22 -21.81 4.09
CA PRO A 87 3.36 -22.62 4.52
C PRO A 87 4.65 -22.32 3.75
N ASP A 88 4.55 -22.12 2.44
CA ASP A 88 5.67 -21.80 1.56
C ASP A 88 6.24 -20.39 1.81
N ALA A 89 5.39 -19.42 2.16
CA ALA A 89 5.84 -18.08 2.53
C ALA A 89 6.45 -18.05 3.94
N LEU A 90 5.93 -18.84 4.88
CA LEU A 90 6.46 -18.95 6.24
C LEU A 90 7.91 -19.41 6.27
N GLU A 91 8.29 -20.39 5.41
CA GLU A 91 9.67 -20.88 5.28
C GLU A 91 10.66 -19.75 4.94
N LEU A 92 10.19 -18.70 4.24
CA LEU A 92 11.01 -17.55 3.87
C LEU A 92 11.15 -16.52 5.00
N MET A 93 10.27 -16.58 6.02
CA MET A 93 10.14 -15.57 7.09
C MET A 93 10.32 -16.16 8.51
N PRO A 94 11.51 -16.62 8.91
CA PRO A 94 11.72 -17.30 10.20
C PRO A 94 11.43 -16.43 11.43
N ASN A 95 11.39 -15.09 11.28
CA ASN A 95 11.10 -14.14 12.37
C ASN A 95 9.69 -13.58 12.30
N LEU A 96 8.81 -14.18 11.50
CA LEU A 96 7.48 -13.67 11.20
C LEU A 96 6.69 -13.26 12.46
N ALA A 97 6.58 -14.14 13.45
CA ALA A 97 5.76 -13.89 14.63
C ALA A 97 6.26 -12.70 15.46
N ILE A 98 7.58 -12.48 15.50
CA ILE A 98 8.18 -11.32 16.17
C ILE A 98 7.82 -10.05 15.40
N GLU A 99 8.10 -10.00 14.10
CA GLU A 99 7.81 -8.84 13.24
C GLU A 99 6.30 -8.51 13.22
N PHE A 100 5.43 -9.53 13.31
CA PHE A 100 3.99 -9.34 13.35
C PHE A 100 3.54 -8.46 14.53
N PHE A 101 4.16 -8.62 15.70
CA PHE A 101 3.83 -7.82 16.89
C PHE A 101 4.62 -6.52 17.00
N GLU A 102 5.81 -6.44 16.42
CA GLU A 102 6.62 -5.21 16.40
C GLU A 102 6.06 -4.18 15.41
N ASN A 103 5.54 -4.63 14.26
CA ASN A 103 5.05 -3.74 13.22
C ASN A 103 3.58 -3.34 13.47
N PRO A 104 3.20 -2.07 13.20
CA PRO A 104 1.83 -1.63 13.36
C PRO A 104 0.90 -2.27 12.32
N THR A 105 -0.37 -2.42 12.65
CA THR A 105 -1.44 -2.68 11.67
C THR A 105 -2.01 -1.35 11.23
N ALA A 106 -2.06 -1.10 9.93
CA ALA A 106 -2.57 0.14 9.36
C ALA A 106 -3.88 -0.07 8.59
N PRO A 107 -4.78 0.94 8.58
CA PRO A 107 -6.03 0.87 7.85
C PRO A 107 -5.85 1.04 6.35
N LEU A 108 -6.78 0.50 5.58
CA LEU A 108 -6.87 0.70 4.14
C LEU A 108 -7.87 1.80 3.85
N GLY A 109 -7.34 2.98 3.55
CA GLY A 109 -8.12 4.20 3.32
C GLY A 109 -8.16 4.62 1.85
N THR A 110 -9.29 5.20 1.45
CA THR A 110 -9.45 5.88 0.16
C THR A 110 -9.89 7.31 0.42
N VAL A 111 -9.22 8.26 -0.21
CA VAL A 111 -9.59 9.68 -0.21
C VAL A 111 -10.04 10.07 -1.61
N LYS A 112 -11.12 10.83 -1.69
CA LYS A 112 -11.59 11.47 -2.93
C LYS A 112 -12.04 12.88 -2.61
N CYS A 113 -11.57 13.84 -3.37
CA CYS A 113 -12.02 15.21 -3.24
C CYS A 113 -12.10 15.91 -4.59
N PHE A 114 -12.88 16.97 -4.67
CA PHE A 114 -13.02 17.82 -5.85
C PHE A 114 -13.65 19.18 -5.45
N PRO A 115 -13.27 20.27 -6.10
CA PRO A 115 -12.15 20.44 -7.04
C PRO A 115 -10.79 20.38 -6.33
N TRP A 116 -9.72 20.05 -7.06
CA TRP A 116 -8.38 19.97 -6.50
C TRP A 116 -7.70 21.33 -6.35
N ASN A 117 -8.18 22.35 -7.05
CA ASN A 117 -7.62 23.69 -6.90
C ASN A 117 -8.53 24.64 -6.08
N TYR A 118 -7.92 25.63 -5.45
CA TYR A 118 -8.61 26.74 -4.79
C TYR A 118 -8.21 28.07 -5.41
N LYS A 119 -9.12 28.61 -6.25
CA LYS A 119 -9.00 29.93 -6.88
C LYS A 119 -7.70 30.17 -7.66
N GLY A 120 -7.07 29.15 -8.18
CA GLY A 120 -5.79 29.25 -8.88
C GLY A 120 -4.57 29.53 -7.99
N HIS A 121 -4.71 29.43 -6.65
CA HIS A 121 -3.62 29.73 -5.69
C HIS A 121 -3.10 28.51 -4.94
N SER A 122 -3.88 27.43 -4.87
CA SER A 122 -3.51 26.19 -4.22
C SER A 122 -4.01 25.00 -5.03
N LEU A 123 -3.22 23.93 -5.06
CA LEU A 123 -3.54 22.68 -5.76
C LEU A 123 -3.25 21.50 -4.85
N LEU A 124 -4.15 20.51 -4.83
CA LEU A 124 -3.95 19.20 -4.24
C LEU A 124 -3.46 18.23 -5.31
N LEU A 125 -2.45 17.42 -4.97
CA LEU A 125 -1.87 16.40 -5.85
C LEU A 125 -1.67 15.11 -5.07
N GLY A 126 -1.61 13.98 -5.79
CA GLY A 126 -1.33 12.66 -5.23
C GLY A 126 -2.33 12.27 -4.14
N ASP A 127 -1.85 11.63 -3.09
CA ASP A 127 -2.68 11.12 -1.99
C ASP A 127 -3.52 12.19 -1.30
N SER A 128 -3.12 13.46 -1.35
CA SER A 128 -3.93 14.56 -0.81
C SER A 128 -5.22 14.81 -1.62
N ALA A 129 -5.23 14.43 -2.89
CA ALA A 129 -6.36 14.56 -3.80
C ALA A 129 -7.16 13.25 -3.93
N HIS A 130 -6.45 12.11 -4.08
CA HIS A 130 -7.04 10.83 -4.45
C HIS A 130 -6.26 9.62 -3.90
N ALA A 131 -6.05 9.53 -2.59
CA ALA A 131 -5.41 8.36 -1.98
C ALA A 131 -6.16 7.07 -2.32
N ILE A 132 -5.43 6.05 -2.74
CA ILE A 132 -5.96 4.73 -3.13
C ILE A 132 -5.41 3.62 -2.24
N VAL A 133 -6.16 2.52 -2.14
CA VAL A 133 -5.72 1.33 -1.39
C VAL A 133 -4.51 0.65 -2.05
N PRO A 134 -3.52 0.15 -1.29
CA PRO A 134 -2.22 -0.25 -1.80
C PRO A 134 -2.15 -1.70 -2.33
N PHE A 135 -3.22 -2.29 -2.84
CA PHE A 135 -3.24 -3.69 -3.28
C PHE A 135 -2.21 -4.02 -4.38
N TYR A 136 -1.88 -3.05 -5.23
CA TYR A 136 -0.87 -3.17 -6.29
C TYR A 136 0.27 -2.17 -6.13
N GLY A 137 0.31 -1.41 -5.03
CA GLY A 137 1.34 -0.41 -4.79
C GLY A 137 1.34 0.75 -5.80
N GLN A 138 0.18 1.14 -6.35
CA GLN A 138 0.09 2.13 -7.43
C GLN A 138 -0.05 3.59 -6.95
N GLY A 139 -0.16 3.86 -5.64
CA GLY A 139 -0.31 5.22 -5.13
C GLY A 139 0.83 6.16 -5.54
N MET A 140 2.07 5.71 -5.42
CA MET A 140 3.24 6.47 -5.85
C MET A 140 3.23 6.72 -7.37
N ASN A 141 2.89 5.71 -8.18
CA ASN A 141 2.84 5.85 -9.63
C ASN A 141 1.76 6.85 -10.04
N ALA A 142 0.56 6.78 -9.44
CA ALA A 142 -0.51 7.75 -9.68
C ALA A 142 -0.08 9.18 -9.30
N SER A 143 0.61 9.34 -8.17
CA SER A 143 1.12 10.65 -7.75
C SER A 143 2.19 11.21 -8.70
N PHE A 144 3.06 10.36 -9.26
CA PHE A 144 4.02 10.80 -10.28
C PHE A 144 3.36 11.09 -11.62
N GLU A 145 2.30 10.37 -11.99
CA GLU A 145 1.50 10.68 -13.18
C GLU A 145 0.87 12.06 -13.06
N ASP A 146 0.32 12.43 -11.89
CA ASP A 146 -0.16 13.79 -11.63
C ASP A 146 0.91 14.85 -11.93
N ILE A 147 2.17 14.60 -11.55
CA ILE A 147 3.26 15.55 -11.80
C ILE A 147 3.56 15.68 -13.28
N VAL A 148 3.54 14.59 -14.03
CA VAL A 148 3.75 14.60 -15.50
C VAL A 148 2.63 15.36 -16.19
N GLU A 149 1.38 15.09 -15.81
CA GLU A 149 0.22 15.82 -16.35
C GLU A 149 0.28 17.31 -15.97
N PHE A 150 0.62 17.62 -14.70
CA PHE A 150 0.77 19.00 -14.24
C PHE A 150 1.83 19.77 -15.06
N ASP A 151 2.99 19.16 -15.33
CA ASP A 151 4.05 19.75 -16.17
C ASP A 151 3.55 20.03 -17.59
N THR A 152 2.77 19.11 -18.16
CA THR A 152 2.12 19.29 -19.47
C THR A 152 1.17 20.50 -19.50
N PHE A 153 0.37 20.68 -18.43
CA PHE A 153 -0.50 21.86 -18.32
C PHE A 153 0.28 23.15 -18.09
N LEU A 154 1.38 23.08 -17.35
CA LEU A 154 2.25 24.22 -17.11
C LEU A 154 2.90 24.72 -18.40
N ASP A 155 3.38 23.81 -19.25
CA ASP A 155 3.92 24.12 -20.58
C ASP A 155 2.83 24.69 -21.50
N LYS A 156 1.64 24.10 -21.52
CA LYS A 156 0.47 24.60 -22.29
C LYS A 156 0.12 26.05 -21.95
N HIS A 157 0.27 26.44 -20.70
CA HIS A 157 -0.01 27.77 -20.20
C HIS A 157 1.23 28.67 -20.09
N GLU A 158 2.34 28.30 -20.75
CA GLU A 158 3.58 29.09 -20.82
C GLU A 158 4.10 29.52 -19.43
N GLY A 159 3.89 28.65 -18.40
CA GLY A 159 4.30 28.92 -17.01
C GLY A 159 3.31 29.76 -16.19
N ASP A 160 2.11 30.04 -16.69
CA ASP A 160 1.06 30.68 -15.89
C ASP A 160 0.42 29.69 -14.91
N TRP A 161 0.81 29.79 -13.63
CA TRP A 161 0.37 28.92 -12.56
C TRP A 161 -1.13 29.01 -12.29
N GLU A 162 -1.72 30.19 -12.39
CA GLU A 162 -3.15 30.37 -12.09
C GLU A 162 -4.02 29.63 -13.13
N SER A 163 -3.68 29.76 -14.41
CA SER A 163 -4.37 29.06 -15.50
C SER A 163 -4.09 27.55 -15.42
N THR A 164 -2.85 27.16 -15.14
CA THR A 164 -2.48 25.75 -14.92
C THR A 164 -3.29 25.11 -13.82
N PHE A 165 -3.39 25.71 -12.63
CA PHE A 165 -4.17 25.18 -11.51
C PHE A 165 -5.67 25.08 -11.79
N LYS A 166 -6.21 25.96 -12.64
CA LYS A 166 -7.62 25.93 -13.03
C LYS A 166 -7.94 24.81 -14.01
N ASP A 167 -7.01 24.50 -14.92
CA ASP A 167 -7.20 23.49 -15.95
C ASP A 167 -6.82 22.08 -15.50
N PHE A 168 -5.91 21.97 -14.54
CA PHE A 168 -5.51 20.70 -13.94
C PHE A 168 -6.52 20.22 -12.89
N GLN A 169 -7.56 19.47 -13.30
CA GLN A 169 -8.48 18.77 -12.38
C GLN A 169 -9.52 17.89 -13.10
#